data_c1e262e92ee86156ce4662335307168d
#
_entry.id   c1e262e92ee86156ce4662335307168d
#
_cell.length_a   1.000
_cell.length_b   1.000
_cell.length_c   1.000
_cell.angle_alpha   90.00
_cell.angle_beta   90.00
_cell.angle_gamma   90.00
#
_symmetry.space_group_name_H-M   'P 1'
#
loop_
_entity.id
_entity.type
_entity.pdbx_description
1 polymer ?
#
loop_
_entity_poly.entity_id
_entity_poly.type
_entity_poly.pdbx_seq_one_letter_code
_entity_poly.pdbx_strand_id
1 'polypeptide(L)'
;MPDDSDLKKTPLHSIHKELSGKLVPFSGWHMPIQFKGVIQEHKCVRDGVGIFDVSHMGEIEINGPDAKSLIQYLVTNDIETMQNNQALYTLMCLETGGVADLSLIHI
;
A
#
# COMPACT_ATOMS: atom_id res chain seq x y z
N MET A 1 -16.60 -3.76 -18.51
CA MET A 1 -15.30 -3.80 -17.82
C MET A 1 -14.49 -2.68 -18.40
N PRO A 2 -13.76 -1.90 -17.61
CA PRO A 2 -12.86 -0.90 -18.19
C PRO A 2 -11.86 -1.63 -19.09
N ASP A 3 -11.58 -1.05 -20.25
CA ASP A 3 -10.58 -1.57 -21.16
C ASP A 3 -9.20 -1.44 -20.48
N ASP A 4 -8.32 -2.43 -20.62
CA ASP A 4 -6.97 -2.40 -20.06
C ASP A 4 -6.15 -1.18 -20.52
N SER A 5 -6.59 -0.53 -21.62
CA SER A 5 -5.98 0.70 -22.14
C SER A 5 -6.15 1.91 -21.22
N ASP A 6 -7.23 1.94 -20.42
CA ASP A 6 -7.57 3.08 -19.55
C ASP A 6 -6.94 2.99 -18.14
N LEU A 7 -6.33 1.85 -17.84
CA LEU A 7 -5.70 1.64 -16.53
C LEU A 7 -4.36 2.40 -16.43
N LYS A 8 -4.15 3.01 -15.27
CA LYS A 8 -2.87 3.63 -14.93
C LYS A 8 -1.77 2.57 -14.87
N LYS A 9 -0.55 2.96 -15.18
CA LYS A 9 0.62 2.08 -15.19
C LYS A 9 1.69 2.66 -14.26
N THR A 10 2.28 1.78 -13.43
CA THR A 10 3.42 2.18 -12.60
C THR A 10 4.68 2.35 -13.45
N PRO A 11 5.72 3.02 -12.95
CA PRO A 11 7.01 3.10 -13.64
C PRO A 11 7.64 1.73 -13.95
N LEU A 12 7.28 0.68 -13.17
CA LEU A 12 7.80 -0.68 -13.32
C LEU A 12 6.93 -1.58 -14.21
N HIS A 13 5.88 -1.04 -14.83
CA HIS A 13 4.91 -1.82 -15.60
C HIS A 13 5.54 -2.65 -16.74
N SER A 14 6.53 -2.12 -17.46
CA SER A 14 7.24 -2.86 -18.51
C SER A 14 8.02 -4.05 -17.92
N ILE A 15 8.67 -3.83 -16.78
CA ILE A 15 9.42 -4.86 -16.06
C ILE A 15 8.50 -5.97 -15.58
N HIS A 16 7.31 -5.63 -15.08
CA HIS A 16 6.32 -6.63 -14.71
C HIS A 16 5.92 -7.54 -15.88
N LYS A 17 5.80 -6.98 -17.08
CA LYS A 17 5.54 -7.77 -18.30
C LYS A 17 6.72 -8.66 -18.68
N GLU A 18 7.93 -8.12 -18.68
CA GLU A 18 9.16 -8.87 -18.97
C GLU A 18 9.34 -10.05 -18.03
N LEU A 19 9.01 -9.87 -16.74
CA LEU A 19 9.03 -10.92 -15.73
C LEU A 19 7.82 -11.86 -15.77
N SER A 20 6.96 -11.74 -16.80
CA SER A 20 5.76 -12.56 -16.98
C SER A 20 4.76 -12.44 -15.81
N GLY A 21 4.66 -11.27 -15.20
CA GLY A 21 3.67 -10.97 -14.17
C GLY A 21 2.25 -11.08 -14.71
N LYS A 22 1.36 -11.74 -13.98
CA LYS A 22 -0.07 -11.78 -14.28
C LYS A 22 -0.69 -10.46 -13.91
N LEU A 23 -0.84 -9.57 -14.89
CA LEU A 23 -1.39 -8.23 -14.70
C LEU A 23 -2.92 -8.29 -14.66
N VAL A 24 -3.51 -7.51 -13.75
CA VAL A 24 -4.96 -7.39 -13.55
C VAL A 24 -5.33 -5.94 -13.22
N PRO A 25 -6.60 -5.54 -13.47
CA PRO A 25 -7.11 -4.28 -12.95
C PRO A 25 -7.13 -4.29 -11.42
N PHE A 26 -6.51 -3.30 -10.81
CA PHE A 26 -6.46 -3.12 -9.35
C PHE A 26 -6.56 -1.62 -9.01
N SER A 27 -7.70 -1.22 -8.44
CA SER A 27 -7.96 0.18 -8.03
C SER A 27 -7.62 1.23 -9.12
N GLY A 28 -7.95 0.93 -10.38
CA GLY A 28 -7.67 1.80 -11.53
C GLY A 28 -6.25 1.70 -12.08
N TRP A 29 -5.45 0.78 -11.58
CA TRP A 29 -4.09 0.49 -12.05
C TRP A 29 -4.00 -0.90 -12.68
N HIS A 30 -3.06 -1.08 -13.60
CA HIS A 30 -2.73 -2.37 -14.20
C HIS A 30 -1.55 -2.99 -13.45
N MET A 31 -1.85 -3.85 -12.46
CA MET A 31 -0.89 -4.34 -11.47
C MET A 31 -0.68 -5.85 -11.56
N PRO A 32 0.54 -6.35 -11.28
CA PRO A 32 0.79 -7.78 -11.21
C PRO A 32 0.20 -8.37 -9.91
N ILE A 33 -0.66 -9.37 -10.06
CA ILE A 33 -1.20 -10.11 -8.91
C ILE A 33 -0.28 -11.25 -8.47
N GLN A 34 0.52 -11.77 -9.38
CA GLN A 34 1.53 -12.82 -9.14
C GLN A 34 2.50 -12.91 -10.31
N PHE A 35 3.66 -13.50 -10.07
CA PHE A 35 4.63 -13.90 -11.09
C PHE A 35 4.72 -15.42 -11.21
N LYS A 36 5.18 -16.11 -10.18
CA LYS A 36 5.32 -17.58 -10.13
C LYS A 36 4.13 -18.27 -9.48
N GLY A 37 3.40 -17.58 -8.65
CA GLY A 37 2.23 -18.10 -7.94
C GLY A 37 2.11 -17.52 -6.52
N VAL A 38 0.88 -17.16 -6.13
CA VAL A 38 0.60 -16.45 -4.87
C VAL A 38 1.15 -17.20 -3.66
N ILE A 39 0.94 -18.52 -3.57
CA ILE A 39 1.39 -19.33 -2.41
C ILE A 39 2.92 -19.39 -2.35
N GLN A 40 3.57 -19.58 -3.50
CA GLN A 40 5.01 -19.67 -3.57
C GLN A 40 5.68 -18.35 -3.20
N GLU A 41 5.14 -17.24 -3.71
CA GLU A 41 5.63 -15.89 -3.41
C GLU A 41 5.39 -15.52 -1.95
N HIS A 42 4.22 -15.87 -1.38
CA HIS A 42 3.95 -15.71 0.05
C HIS A 42 4.98 -16.45 0.91
N LYS A 43 5.28 -17.71 0.61
CA LYS A 43 6.30 -18.48 1.34
C LYS A 43 7.67 -17.85 1.21
N CYS A 44 8.04 -17.35 0.02
CA CYS A 44 9.32 -16.67 -0.19
C CYS A 44 9.47 -15.45 0.75
N VAL A 45 8.41 -14.66 0.94
CA VAL A 45 8.40 -13.53 1.86
C VAL A 45 8.51 -13.98 3.31
N ARG A 46 7.82 -15.07 3.69
CA ARG A 46 7.82 -15.58 5.08
C ARG A 46 9.15 -16.23 5.48
N ASP A 47 9.78 -16.94 4.55
CA ASP A 47 11.00 -17.73 4.80
C ASP A 47 12.29 -16.97 4.42
N GLY A 48 12.15 -15.85 3.75
CA GLY A 48 13.26 -15.04 3.23
C GLY A 48 12.91 -13.58 3.08
N VAL A 49 12.98 -13.06 1.85
CA VAL A 49 12.70 -11.66 1.52
C VAL A 49 11.82 -11.55 0.28
N GLY A 50 10.97 -10.55 0.24
CA GLY A 50 10.18 -10.17 -0.94
C GLY A 50 10.30 -8.70 -1.27
N ILE A 51 10.08 -8.36 -2.54
CA ILE A 51 10.00 -6.99 -3.03
C ILE A 51 8.62 -6.76 -3.66
N PHE A 52 8.05 -5.58 -3.43
CA PHE A 52 6.71 -5.22 -3.91
C PHE A 52 6.74 -3.87 -4.60
N ASP A 53 6.08 -3.76 -5.74
CA ASP A 53 5.80 -2.47 -6.37
C ASP A 53 4.60 -1.81 -5.66
N VAL A 54 4.88 -0.74 -4.96
CA VAL A 54 3.88 0.07 -4.25
C VAL A 54 3.70 1.46 -4.88
N SER A 55 4.19 1.66 -6.10
CA SER A 55 4.15 2.95 -6.81
C SER A 55 2.74 3.47 -7.08
N HIS A 56 1.71 2.63 -6.95
CA HIS A 56 0.31 3.01 -7.07
C HIS A 56 -0.26 3.65 -5.80
N MET A 57 0.47 3.59 -4.69
CA MET A 57 0.06 4.17 -3.41
C MET A 57 0.44 5.65 -3.32
N GLY A 58 -0.36 6.43 -2.61
CA GLY A 58 0.00 7.79 -2.23
C GLY A 58 0.96 7.81 -1.04
N GLU A 59 1.87 8.76 -1.02
CA GLU A 59 2.78 9.00 0.11
C GLU A 59 2.55 10.41 0.64
N ILE A 60 2.41 10.53 1.96
CA ILE A 60 2.19 11.79 2.66
C ILE A 60 3.23 11.92 3.77
N GLU A 61 4.02 12.97 3.72
CA GLU A 61 4.95 13.31 4.79
C GLU A 61 4.33 14.38 5.69
N ILE A 62 4.29 14.11 7.00
CA ILE A 62 3.74 15.02 8.01
C ILE A 62 4.84 15.33 9.02
N ASN A 63 5.25 16.62 9.07
CA ASN A 63 6.33 17.11 9.90
C ASN A 63 5.85 18.19 10.86
N GLY A 64 6.57 18.36 11.96
CA GLY A 64 6.36 19.40 12.94
C GLY A 64 5.99 18.89 14.32
N PRO A 65 5.93 19.78 15.33
CA PRO A 65 5.70 19.38 16.72
C PRO A 65 4.34 18.73 16.94
N ASP A 66 3.34 19.04 16.12
CA ASP A 66 1.98 18.54 16.25
C ASP A 66 1.67 17.36 15.30
N ALA A 67 2.64 16.90 14.51
CA ALA A 67 2.46 15.85 13.52
C ALA A 67 1.87 14.57 14.13
N LYS A 68 2.45 14.11 15.24
CA LYS A 68 1.98 12.91 15.93
C LYS A 68 0.58 13.06 16.50
N SER A 69 0.28 14.20 17.11
CA SER A 69 -1.05 14.51 17.66
C SER A 69 -2.11 14.60 16.58
N LEU A 70 -1.78 15.16 15.41
CA LEU A 70 -2.69 15.21 14.26
C LEU A 70 -3.05 13.79 13.79
N ILE A 71 -2.04 12.95 13.60
CA ILE A 71 -2.28 11.56 13.18
C ILE A 71 -3.07 10.78 14.23
N GLN A 72 -2.73 10.93 15.52
CA GLN A 72 -3.48 10.31 16.62
C GLN A 72 -4.97 10.67 16.58
N TYR A 73 -5.30 11.89 16.21
CA TYR A 73 -6.68 12.34 16.09
C TYR A 73 -7.41 11.77 14.87
N LEU A 74 -6.69 11.57 13.75
CA LEU A 74 -7.29 11.20 12.45
C LEU A 74 -7.49 9.70 12.26
N VAL A 75 -6.75 8.85 12.97
CA VAL A 75 -6.72 7.42 12.70
C VAL A 75 -7.32 6.59 13.85
N THR A 76 -7.67 5.34 13.55
CA THR A 76 -8.37 4.46 14.49
C THR A 76 -7.47 3.76 15.50
N ASN A 77 -6.16 3.67 15.22
CA ASN A 77 -5.21 3.04 16.13
C ASN A 77 -4.54 4.07 17.04
N ASP A 78 -3.98 3.59 18.15
CA ASP A 78 -3.22 4.41 19.09
C ASP A 78 -1.78 4.63 18.60
N ILE A 79 -1.53 5.81 18.04
CA ILE A 79 -0.21 6.23 17.53
C ILE A 79 0.75 6.61 18.66
N GLU A 80 0.24 7.01 19.83
CA GLU A 80 1.07 7.38 20.98
C GLU A 80 1.99 6.25 21.44
N THR A 81 1.55 5.00 21.27
CA THR A 81 2.33 3.81 21.64
C THR A 81 3.44 3.47 20.65
N MET A 82 3.44 4.06 19.45
CA MET A 82 4.45 3.78 18.43
C MET A 82 5.82 4.36 18.77
N GLN A 83 6.85 3.55 18.55
CA GLN A 83 8.24 3.93 18.64
C GLN A 83 8.85 4.19 17.27
N ASN A 84 9.98 4.90 17.23
CA ASN A 84 10.72 5.14 16.00
C ASN A 84 11.05 3.82 15.27
N ASN A 85 10.96 3.84 13.94
CA ASN A 85 11.17 2.70 13.05
C ASN A 85 10.07 1.61 13.13
N GLN A 86 8.96 1.89 13.79
CA GLN A 86 7.77 1.03 13.72
C GLN A 86 6.86 1.45 12.57
N ALA A 87 6.11 0.49 12.07
CA ALA A 87 5.04 0.67 11.09
C ALA A 87 3.72 0.12 11.66
N LEU A 88 2.62 0.79 11.36
CA LEU A 88 1.29 0.42 11.86
C LEU A 88 0.24 0.58 10.76
N TYR A 89 -0.50 -0.48 10.50
CA TYR A 89 -1.72 -0.40 9.70
C TYR A 89 -2.84 0.26 10.48
N THR A 90 -3.51 1.22 9.86
CA THR A 90 -4.61 1.95 10.48
C THR A 90 -5.63 2.42 9.45
N LEU A 91 -6.79 2.80 9.91
CA LEU A 91 -7.86 3.35 9.09
C LEU A 91 -8.06 4.83 9.43
N MET A 92 -8.34 5.61 8.39
CA MET A 92 -8.90 6.94 8.51
C MET A 92 -10.39 6.84 8.17
N CYS A 93 -11.25 7.32 9.07
CA CYS A 93 -12.69 7.18 8.93
C CYS A 93 -13.35 8.51 8.61
N LEU A 94 -14.48 8.42 7.89
CA LEU A 94 -15.44 9.50 7.74
C LEU A 94 -16.24 9.69 9.04
N GLU A 95 -16.88 10.85 9.22
CA GLU A 95 -17.77 11.11 10.36
C GLU A 95 -18.92 10.10 10.47
N THR A 96 -19.33 9.51 9.35
CA THR A 96 -20.35 8.46 9.29
C THR A 96 -19.86 7.08 9.74
N GLY A 97 -18.56 6.93 10.06
CA GLY A 97 -17.93 5.65 10.39
C GLY A 97 -17.47 4.83 9.19
N GLY A 98 -17.73 5.30 7.96
CA GLY A 98 -17.19 4.68 6.75
C GLY A 98 -15.68 4.90 6.64
N VAL A 99 -14.98 3.98 5.97
CA VAL A 99 -13.53 4.09 5.73
C VAL A 99 -13.27 5.12 4.62
N ALA A 100 -12.51 6.15 4.94
CA ALA A 100 -12.00 7.10 3.96
C ALA A 100 -10.74 6.56 3.28
N ASP A 101 -9.82 5.99 4.06
CA ASP A 101 -8.57 5.41 3.56
C ASP A 101 -7.99 4.37 4.51
N LEU A 102 -7.19 3.45 3.95
CA LEU A 102 -6.35 2.51 4.67
C LEU A 102 -4.91 2.98 4.55
N SER A 103 -4.26 3.25 5.67
CA SER A 103 -2.92 3.80 5.71
C SER A 103 -1.92 2.88 6.42
N LEU A 104 -0.67 2.94 6.00
CA LEU A 104 0.46 2.37 6.71
C LEU A 104 1.33 3.53 7.21
N ILE A 105 1.32 3.73 8.52
CA ILE A 105 2.06 4.82 9.16
C ILE A 105 3.44 4.33 9.55
N HIS A 106 4.46 5.12 9.23
CA HIS A 106 5.84 4.93 9.63
C HIS A 106 6.29 6.08 10.52
N ILE A 107 6.97 5.79 11.62
CA ILE A 107 7.57 6.79 12.51
C ILE A 107 9.08 6.63 12.53
#